data_880afd00dc20de384939ab011fb6bb76
#
_entry.id   880afd00dc20de384939ab011fb6bb76
#
_cell.length_a   1.000
_cell.length_b   1.000
_cell.length_c   1.000
_cell.angle_alpha   90.00
_cell.angle_beta   90.00
_cell.angle_gamma   90.00
#
_symmetry.space_group_name_H-M   'P 1'
#
loop_
_entity.id
_entity.type
_entity.pdbx_description
1 polymer ?
#
loop_
_entity_poly.entity_id
_entity_poly.type
_entity_poly.pdbx_seq_one_letter_code
_entity_poly.pdbx_strand_id
1 'polypeptide(L)'
;GQKAPAEQGAAAEQKAAAGQGAAAGQKAPAGQDVPADQKAPATQGTPAVQQESTAKAEPAAKAEAELKVGFVLPTTPDGSGWSRSHQEGIDALRQQLGDRVAVTVLDNVKDVDAEKAFRQLVEGGNRLIFGTGASYEALMKRLALEYPDVRWEVAGLGTSAGNIRSYGVRAYEGVYLAGVAAGKMTKTDTVGFVAPVPIPEVVRNIDAFALGAQSVNPTARVKV
;
A
#
# COMPACT_ATOMS: atom_id res chain seq x y z
N GLY A 1 18.43 -32.32 -53.97
CA GLY A 1 17.50 -31.25 -53.97
C GLY A 1 16.22 -31.60 -53.25
N GLN A 2 15.97 -31.07 -52.07
CA GLN A 2 14.62 -30.98 -51.51
C GLN A 2 14.46 -29.65 -50.79
N LYS A 3 13.50 -28.90 -51.24
CA LYS A 3 13.12 -27.55 -50.84
C LYS A 3 12.15 -27.68 -49.70
N ALA A 4 12.44 -27.07 -48.54
CA ALA A 4 11.52 -26.96 -47.41
C ALA A 4 10.54 -25.80 -47.63
N PRO A 5 9.26 -25.92 -47.19
CA PRO A 5 8.26 -24.85 -47.29
C PRO A 5 8.36 -23.85 -46.17
N ALA A 6 8.09 -22.58 -46.51
CA ALA A 6 7.97 -21.43 -45.59
C ALA A 6 6.68 -21.52 -44.79
N GLU A 7 6.76 -21.41 -43.47
CA GLU A 7 5.62 -21.18 -42.61
C GLU A 7 5.30 -19.70 -42.53
N GLN A 8 4.10 -19.35 -42.90
CA GLN A 8 3.50 -18.03 -42.75
C GLN A 8 2.97 -17.88 -41.33
N GLY A 9 3.55 -16.92 -40.56
CA GLY A 9 3.02 -16.51 -39.28
C GLY A 9 1.81 -15.60 -39.45
N ALA A 10 0.65 -16.04 -38.97
CA ALA A 10 -0.57 -15.25 -38.92
C ALA A 10 -0.51 -14.22 -37.77
N ALA A 11 -0.55 -12.94 -38.13
CA ALA A 11 -0.80 -11.85 -37.21
C ALA A 11 -2.29 -11.84 -36.82
N ALA A 12 -2.57 -12.01 -35.54
CA ALA A 12 -3.94 -11.83 -35.01
C ALA A 12 -4.13 -10.35 -34.64
N GLU A 13 -4.89 -9.63 -35.45
CA GLU A 13 -5.47 -8.33 -35.16
C GLU A 13 -6.59 -8.50 -34.09
N GLN A 14 -6.37 -8.04 -32.87
CA GLN A 14 -7.46 -7.82 -31.92
C GLN A 14 -8.04 -6.42 -32.08
N LYS A 15 -9.23 -6.38 -32.65
CA LYS A 15 -10.05 -5.19 -32.85
C LYS A 15 -10.73 -4.83 -31.53
N ALA A 16 -10.31 -3.70 -30.91
CA ALA A 16 -10.97 -3.16 -29.73
C ALA A 16 -12.35 -2.59 -30.10
N ALA A 17 -13.39 -3.09 -29.44
CA ALA A 17 -14.74 -2.55 -29.55
C ALA A 17 -14.88 -1.34 -28.60
N ALA A 18 -15.17 -0.17 -29.20
CA ALA A 18 -15.55 1.02 -28.47
C ALA A 18 -16.99 0.91 -27.98
N GLY A 19 -17.20 0.84 -26.67
CA GLY A 19 -18.50 0.97 -26.02
C GLY A 19 -18.70 2.42 -25.56
N GLN A 20 -19.67 3.10 -26.16
CA GLN A 20 -20.16 4.41 -25.74
C GLN A 20 -20.99 4.26 -24.45
N GLY A 21 -20.64 4.99 -23.41
CA GLY A 21 -21.44 5.13 -22.20
C GLY A 21 -21.47 6.61 -21.79
N ALA A 22 -22.66 7.19 -21.87
CA ALA A 22 -22.97 8.60 -21.68
C ALA A 22 -22.65 9.12 -20.26
N ALA A 23 -22.10 10.32 -20.22
CA ALA A 23 -21.93 11.12 -19.01
C ALA A 23 -23.26 11.67 -18.53
N ALA A 24 -23.60 11.42 -17.24
CA ALA A 24 -24.58 12.21 -16.51
C ALA A 24 -23.83 12.98 -15.43
N GLY A 25 -23.77 14.29 -15.58
CA GLY A 25 -23.21 15.21 -14.61
C GLY A 25 -24.07 15.29 -13.36
N GLN A 26 -23.44 15.13 -12.19
CA GLN A 26 -24.01 15.55 -10.93
C GLN A 26 -23.20 16.68 -10.32
N LYS A 27 -23.87 17.81 -10.19
CA LYS A 27 -23.43 19.07 -9.62
C LYS A 27 -23.36 18.94 -8.10
N ALA A 28 -22.22 19.25 -7.50
CA ALA A 28 -22.07 19.30 -6.04
C ALA A 28 -22.89 20.47 -5.44
N PRO A 29 -23.53 20.30 -4.29
CA PRO A 29 -24.17 21.41 -3.59
C PRO A 29 -23.15 22.23 -2.79
N ALA A 30 -23.33 23.55 -2.86
CA ALA A 30 -22.57 24.58 -2.17
C ALA A 30 -22.73 24.50 -0.65
N GLY A 31 -21.71 25.03 0.06
CA GLY A 31 -21.57 25.03 1.49
C GLY A 31 -22.75 25.67 2.26
N GLN A 32 -22.95 25.16 3.44
CA GLN A 32 -23.75 25.82 4.46
C GLN A 32 -22.83 26.33 5.57
N ASP A 33 -22.94 27.64 5.78
CA ASP A 33 -22.32 28.38 6.88
C ASP A 33 -22.88 27.89 8.23
N VAL A 34 -21.98 27.61 9.19
CA VAL A 34 -22.32 27.36 10.59
C VAL A 34 -21.95 28.61 11.39
N PRO A 35 -22.92 29.25 12.10
CA PRO A 35 -22.60 30.41 12.93
C PRO A 35 -21.89 30.02 14.22
N ALA A 36 -20.82 30.76 14.53
CA ALA A 36 -20.21 30.78 15.84
C ALA A 36 -21.12 31.56 16.81
N ASP A 37 -21.39 30.97 17.95
CA ASP A 37 -21.55 31.59 19.28
C ASP A 37 -22.41 30.69 20.20
N GLN A 38 -21.76 30.03 21.12
CA GLN A 38 -22.37 29.77 22.42
C GLN A 38 -21.30 29.61 23.51
N LYS A 39 -21.32 30.62 24.36
CA LYS A 39 -20.54 30.81 25.56
C LYS A 39 -21.01 29.82 26.66
N ALA A 40 -20.07 29.06 27.22
CA ALA A 40 -20.31 28.18 28.36
C ALA A 40 -20.42 28.98 29.68
N PRO A 41 -21.32 28.59 30.61
CA PRO A 41 -21.37 29.17 31.95
C PRO A 41 -20.38 28.46 32.89
N ALA A 42 -19.68 29.25 33.69
CA ALA A 42 -18.84 28.85 34.80
C ALA A 42 -19.67 28.24 35.93
N THR A 43 -19.27 27.10 36.46
CA THR A 43 -19.77 26.55 37.69
C THR A 43 -18.67 26.48 38.75
N GLN A 44 -18.98 26.98 39.90
CA GLN A 44 -18.19 27.22 41.10
C GLN A 44 -17.70 25.94 41.76
N GLY A 45 -16.56 26.07 42.49
CA GLY A 45 -15.88 25.01 43.20
C GLY A 45 -16.59 24.54 44.48
N THR A 46 -16.21 23.37 44.92
CA THR A 46 -16.38 22.86 46.30
C THR A 46 -15.15 22.05 46.69
N PRO A 47 -14.79 21.96 47.97
CA PRO A 47 -13.38 21.92 48.41
C PRO A 47 -12.82 20.51 48.54
N ALA A 48 -11.50 20.50 48.56
CA ALA A 48 -10.60 19.36 48.73
C ALA A 48 -10.86 18.60 50.04
N VAL A 49 -10.94 17.27 49.93
CA VAL A 49 -10.63 16.35 51.04
C VAL A 49 -9.30 15.66 50.69
N GLN A 50 -8.26 16.02 51.39
CA GLN A 50 -6.99 15.33 51.41
C GLN A 50 -7.17 13.99 52.15
N GLN A 51 -7.00 12.88 51.45
CA GLN A 51 -6.64 11.60 52.04
C GLN A 51 -5.27 11.20 51.52
N GLU A 52 -4.27 11.39 52.35
CA GLU A 52 -2.98 10.73 52.19
C GLU A 52 -3.16 9.23 52.33
N SER A 53 -3.06 8.53 51.17
CA SER A 53 -2.86 7.09 51.15
C SER A 53 -1.40 6.85 50.70
N THR A 54 -0.54 6.57 51.68
CA THR A 54 0.79 6.02 51.44
C THR A 54 0.66 4.59 50.92
N ALA A 55 0.37 4.41 49.66
CA ALA A 55 0.52 3.13 48.97
C ALA A 55 1.95 3.07 48.42
N LYS A 56 2.75 2.19 49.03
CA LYS A 56 4.07 1.75 48.56
C LYS A 56 3.92 1.29 47.10
N ALA A 57 4.53 2.06 46.19
CA ALA A 57 4.54 1.70 44.77
C ALA A 57 5.36 0.41 44.59
N GLU A 58 4.68 -0.71 44.36
CA GLU A 58 5.30 -1.87 43.71
C GLU A 58 5.79 -1.44 42.33
N PRO A 59 6.97 -1.91 41.86
CA PRO A 59 7.40 -1.62 40.50
C PRO A 59 6.34 -2.21 39.54
N ALA A 60 5.68 -1.32 38.82
CA ALA A 60 4.71 -1.71 37.81
C ALA A 60 5.35 -2.73 36.86
N ALA A 61 4.86 -3.96 36.88
CA ALA A 61 5.19 -4.96 35.89
C ALA A 61 4.98 -4.28 34.52
N LYS A 62 6.01 -4.30 33.67
CA LYS A 62 5.98 -3.72 32.34
C LYS A 62 4.76 -4.36 31.64
N ALA A 63 3.71 -3.60 31.42
CA ALA A 63 2.52 -4.10 30.74
C ALA A 63 2.98 -4.71 29.42
N GLU A 64 2.63 -5.98 29.18
CA GLU A 64 2.92 -6.60 27.89
C GLU A 64 2.25 -5.76 26.79
N ALA A 65 2.97 -5.50 25.70
CA ALA A 65 2.44 -4.74 24.59
C ALA A 65 1.10 -5.36 24.14
N GLU A 66 0.06 -4.54 24.06
CA GLU A 66 -1.31 -4.99 23.77
C GLU A 66 -1.41 -5.68 22.42
N LEU A 67 -0.60 -5.27 21.41
CA LEU A 67 -0.57 -5.84 20.07
C LEU A 67 0.87 -6.09 19.59
N LYS A 68 1.16 -7.33 19.21
CA LYS A 68 2.41 -7.68 18.51
C LYS A 68 2.21 -7.63 17.01
N VAL A 69 3.03 -6.81 16.32
CA VAL A 69 2.98 -6.55 14.88
C VAL A 69 4.28 -6.97 14.22
N GLY A 70 4.19 -7.80 13.18
CA GLY A 70 5.33 -8.27 12.42
C GLY A 70 5.40 -7.65 11.02
N PHE A 71 6.61 -7.36 10.54
CA PHE A 71 6.87 -6.89 9.18
C PHE A 71 7.93 -7.75 8.52
N VAL A 72 7.69 -8.12 7.25
CA VAL A 72 8.67 -8.80 6.40
C VAL A 72 8.96 -7.91 5.20
N LEU A 73 10.22 -7.46 5.07
CA LEU A 73 10.69 -6.58 4.01
C LEU A 73 11.60 -7.37 3.03
N PRO A 74 11.43 -7.23 1.70
CA PRO A 74 12.21 -7.98 0.71
C PRO A 74 13.67 -7.52 0.58
N THR A 75 13.97 -6.31 1.03
CA THR A 75 15.32 -5.72 1.07
C THR A 75 15.53 -4.98 2.38
N THR A 76 16.78 -4.63 2.68
CA THR A 76 17.06 -3.68 3.77
C THR A 76 16.47 -2.29 3.45
N PRO A 77 16.18 -1.46 4.44
CA PRO A 77 15.71 -0.08 4.22
C PRO A 77 16.67 0.76 3.36
N ASP A 78 17.98 0.52 3.48
CA ASP A 78 18.98 1.21 2.66
C ASP A 78 19.10 0.61 1.24
N GLY A 79 18.63 -0.62 1.05
CA GLY A 79 18.69 -1.34 -0.21
C GLY A 79 17.66 -0.91 -1.25
N SER A 80 16.55 -0.28 -0.83
CA SER A 80 15.54 0.23 -1.76
C SER A 80 14.66 1.31 -1.14
N GLY A 81 14.18 2.24 -1.96
CA GLY A 81 13.19 3.24 -1.55
C GLY A 81 11.88 2.62 -1.06
N TRP A 82 11.51 1.47 -1.60
CA TRP A 82 10.33 0.72 -1.18
C TRP A 82 10.40 0.27 0.29
N SER A 83 11.48 -0.44 0.67
CA SER A 83 11.69 -0.88 2.05
C SER A 83 11.93 0.30 3.00
N ARG A 84 12.57 1.38 2.53
CA ARG A 84 12.76 2.62 3.29
C ARG A 84 11.42 3.25 3.65
N SER A 85 10.51 3.42 2.70
CA SER A 85 9.18 4.00 2.97
C SER A 85 8.36 3.16 3.96
N HIS A 86 8.48 1.83 3.90
CA HIS A 86 7.87 0.96 4.90
C HIS A 86 8.51 1.14 6.27
N GLN A 87 9.85 1.26 6.34
CA GLN A 87 10.56 1.51 7.60
C GLN A 87 10.15 2.85 8.24
N GLU A 88 10.00 3.91 7.45
CA GLU A 88 9.50 5.20 7.91
C GLU A 88 8.08 5.08 8.51
N GLY A 89 7.21 4.29 7.87
CA GLY A 89 5.89 3.97 8.41
C GLY A 89 5.95 3.18 9.72
N ILE A 90 6.86 2.22 9.84
CA ILE A 90 7.10 1.44 11.05
C ILE A 90 7.58 2.34 12.20
N ASP A 91 8.49 3.26 11.91
CA ASP A 91 9.02 4.19 12.91
C ASP A 91 7.94 5.18 13.38
N ALA A 92 7.09 5.66 12.46
CA ALA A 92 5.93 6.46 12.82
C ALA A 92 4.93 5.67 13.69
N LEU A 93 4.70 4.39 13.38
CA LEU A 93 3.85 3.49 14.19
C LEU A 93 4.37 3.36 15.62
N ARG A 94 5.67 3.11 15.77
CA ARG A 94 6.34 3.03 17.09
C ARG A 94 6.22 4.34 17.86
N GLN A 95 6.44 5.46 17.17
CA GLN A 95 6.36 6.78 17.80
C GLN A 95 4.94 7.12 18.27
N GLN A 96 3.92 6.80 17.47
CA GLN A 96 2.54 7.15 17.78
C GLN A 96 1.88 6.23 18.81
N LEU A 97 2.20 4.96 18.79
CA LEU A 97 1.54 3.97 19.63
C LEU A 97 2.36 3.58 20.87
N GLY A 98 3.68 3.83 20.87
CA GLY A 98 4.54 3.55 22.02
C GLY A 98 4.40 2.12 22.53
N ASP A 99 4.20 1.97 23.84
CA ASP A 99 4.12 0.67 24.51
C ASP A 99 2.85 -0.14 24.16
N ARG A 100 1.90 0.43 23.42
CA ARG A 100 0.70 -0.30 22.98
C ARG A 100 0.98 -1.33 21.88
N VAL A 101 2.13 -1.23 21.21
CA VAL A 101 2.53 -2.15 20.15
C VAL A 101 3.96 -2.64 20.36
N ALA A 102 4.18 -3.94 20.13
CA ALA A 102 5.50 -4.52 20.00
C ALA A 102 5.75 -4.85 18.52
N VAL A 103 6.72 -4.18 17.91
CA VAL A 103 6.98 -4.30 16.47
C VAL A 103 8.24 -5.11 16.20
N THR A 104 8.09 -6.23 15.48
CA THR A 104 9.19 -7.06 14.98
C THR A 104 9.34 -6.84 13.48
N VAL A 105 10.57 -6.56 13.03
CA VAL A 105 10.90 -6.39 11.60
C VAL A 105 11.91 -7.44 11.20
N LEU A 106 11.61 -8.15 10.12
CA LEU A 106 12.54 -9.05 9.42
C LEU A 106 12.78 -8.45 8.03
N ASP A 107 13.97 -7.95 7.80
CA ASP A 107 14.35 -7.34 6.53
C ASP A 107 15.24 -8.26 5.68
N ASN A 108 15.48 -7.84 4.43
CA ASN A 108 16.27 -8.58 3.44
C ASN A 108 15.80 -10.04 3.24
N VAL A 109 14.53 -10.30 3.44
CA VAL A 109 13.94 -11.64 3.29
C VAL A 109 13.67 -11.91 1.82
N LYS A 110 14.34 -12.94 1.27
CA LYS A 110 14.11 -13.41 -0.10
C LYS A 110 12.91 -14.35 -0.15
N ASP A 111 12.33 -14.53 -1.35
CA ASP A 111 11.13 -15.38 -1.52
C ASP A 111 11.35 -16.80 -0.98
N VAL A 112 12.56 -17.36 -1.13
CA VAL A 112 12.90 -18.70 -0.65
C VAL A 112 12.90 -18.82 0.89
N ASP A 113 13.12 -17.71 1.60
CA ASP A 113 13.17 -17.65 3.06
C ASP A 113 11.88 -17.09 3.66
N ALA A 114 10.96 -16.60 2.82
CA ALA A 114 9.78 -15.87 3.25
C ALA A 114 8.86 -16.72 4.16
N GLU A 115 8.65 -17.99 3.83
CA GLU A 115 7.81 -18.86 4.66
C GLU A 115 8.36 -19.02 6.07
N LYS A 116 9.66 -19.24 6.19
CA LYS A 116 10.33 -19.33 7.49
C LYS A 116 10.17 -18.05 8.29
N ALA A 117 10.36 -16.90 7.65
CA ALA A 117 10.22 -15.60 8.28
C ALA A 117 8.79 -15.35 8.79
N PHE A 118 7.78 -15.64 7.99
CA PHE A 118 6.38 -15.47 8.41
C PHE A 118 6.01 -16.42 9.57
N ARG A 119 6.41 -17.69 9.53
CA ARG A 119 6.19 -18.63 10.61
C ARG A 119 6.88 -18.18 11.91
N GLN A 120 8.10 -17.71 11.83
CA GLN A 120 8.83 -17.14 12.96
C GLN A 120 8.06 -15.98 13.62
N LEU A 121 7.46 -15.09 12.83
CA LEU A 121 6.63 -14.00 13.36
C LEU A 121 5.37 -14.53 14.06
N VAL A 122 4.69 -15.53 13.50
CA VAL A 122 3.52 -16.17 14.12
C VAL A 122 3.89 -16.83 15.44
N GLU A 123 4.97 -17.61 15.47
CA GLU A 123 5.51 -18.29 16.65
C GLU A 123 5.93 -17.28 17.74
N GLY A 124 6.46 -16.11 17.33
CA GLY A 124 6.74 -14.98 18.21
C GLY A 124 5.50 -14.28 18.78
N GLY A 125 4.30 -14.76 18.42
CA GLY A 125 3.02 -14.26 18.93
C GLY A 125 2.50 -13.02 18.20
N ASN A 126 3.06 -12.66 17.02
CA ASN A 126 2.52 -11.57 16.23
C ASN A 126 1.13 -11.94 15.71
N ARG A 127 0.16 -11.03 15.85
CA ARG A 127 -1.24 -11.21 15.44
C ARG A 127 -1.65 -10.32 14.27
N LEU A 128 -0.81 -9.35 13.91
CA LEU A 128 -0.92 -8.55 12.70
C LEU A 128 0.41 -8.63 11.96
N ILE A 129 0.42 -9.16 10.74
CA ILE A 129 1.65 -9.40 9.99
C ILE A 129 1.56 -8.76 8.60
N PHE A 130 2.54 -7.91 8.30
CA PHE A 130 2.69 -7.23 7.03
C PHE A 130 3.76 -7.91 6.17
N GLY A 131 3.39 -8.32 4.96
CA GLY A 131 4.33 -8.73 3.92
C GLY A 131 4.44 -7.62 2.88
N THR A 132 5.60 -6.98 2.81
CA THR A 132 5.77 -5.79 1.96
C THR A 132 6.24 -6.09 0.54
N GLY A 133 6.39 -7.36 0.17
CA GLY A 133 6.70 -7.81 -1.18
C GLY A 133 5.47 -8.35 -1.90
N ALA A 134 5.21 -7.91 -3.12
CA ALA A 134 4.12 -8.45 -3.94
C ALA A 134 4.27 -9.96 -4.22
N SER A 135 5.51 -10.47 -4.29
CA SER A 135 5.83 -11.89 -4.44
C SER A 135 5.36 -12.77 -3.26
N TYR A 136 5.16 -12.17 -2.08
CA TYR A 136 4.71 -12.90 -0.90
C TYR A 136 3.21 -13.24 -0.92
N GLU A 137 2.42 -12.66 -1.83
CA GLU A 137 0.95 -12.77 -1.81
C GLU A 137 0.45 -14.22 -1.82
N ALA A 138 0.96 -15.06 -2.71
CA ALA A 138 0.54 -16.45 -2.82
C ALA A 138 0.85 -17.27 -1.55
N LEU A 139 2.03 -17.03 -0.97
CA LEU A 139 2.44 -17.65 0.30
C LEU A 139 1.56 -17.18 1.45
N MET A 140 1.35 -15.87 1.57
CA MET A 140 0.55 -15.30 2.65
C MET A 140 -0.92 -15.75 2.60
N LYS A 141 -1.50 -15.94 1.39
CA LYS A 141 -2.83 -16.55 1.24
C LYS A 141 -2.89 -17.95 1.82
N ARG A 142 -1.87 -18.75 1.59
CA ARG A 142 -1.79 -20.11 2.15
C ARG A 142 -1.66 -20.07 3.68
N LEU A 143 -0.74 -19.23 4.20
CA LEU A 143 -0.54 -19.08 5.64
C LEU A 143 -1.78 -18.49 6.35
N ALA A 144 -2.52 -17.62 5.69
CA ALA A 144 -3.76 -17.07 6.24
C ALA A 144 -4.82 -18.16 6.52
N LEU A 145 -4.86 -19.22 5.72
CA LEU A 145 -5.73 -20.38 5.97
C LEU A 145 -5.22 -21.23 7.13
N GLU A 146 -3.90 -21.35 7.29
CA GLU A 146 -3.29 -22.12 8.37
C GLU A 146 -3.39 -21.43 9.74
N TYR A 147 -3.38 -20.08 9.74
CA TYR A 147 -3.38 -19.23 10.94
C TYR A 147 -4.58 -18.25 10.95
N PRO A 148 -5.81 -18.74 11.18
CA PRO A 148 -7.03 -17.92 11.09
C PRO A 148 -7.09 -16.78 12.11
N ASP A 149 -6.37 -16.88 13.23
CA ASP A 149 -6.32 -15.86 14.28
C ASP A 149 -5.31 -14.74 14.01
N VAL A 150 -4.49 -14.86 12.96
CA VAL A 150 -3.55 -13.86 12.52
C VAL A 150 -4.19 -13.00 11.43
N ARG A 151 -4.01 -11.68 11.49
CA ARG A 151 -4.37 -10.75 10.42
C ARG A 151 -3.16 -10.53 9.52
N TRP A 152 -3.39 -10.66 8.24
CA TRP A 152 -2.36 -10.59 7.23
C TRP A 152 -2.60 -9.39 6.31
N GLU A 153 -1.57 -8.58 6.12
CA GLU A 153 -1.59 -7.41 5.25
C GLU A 153 -0.49 -7.55 4.20
N VAL A 154 -0.85 -7.63 2.92
CA VAL A 154 0.11 -7.76 1.83
C VAL A 154 0.16 -6.48 1.00
N ALA A 155 1.37 -5.99 0.74
CA ALA A 155 1.55 -4.83 -0.13
C ALA A 155 1.23 -5.20 -1.58
N GLY A 156 0.31 -4.48 -2.20
CA GLY A 156 -0.17 -4.71 -3.57
C GLY A 156 -1.64 -4.37 -3.72
N LEU A 157 -2.18 -4.56 -4.91
CA LEU A 157 -3.58 -4.26 -5.22
C LEU A 157 -4.26 -5.53 -5.76
N GLY A 158 -4.53 -6.51 -4.91
CA GLY A 158 -5.07 -7.74 -5.45
C GLY A 158 -6.11 -8.45 -4.59
N THR A 159 -5.83 -8.68 -3.34
CA THR A 159 -6.62 -9.67 -2.59
C THR A 159 -7.09 -9.13 -1.26
N SER A 160 -8.39 -9.29 -1.02
CA SER A 160 -8.95 -9.17 0.32
C SER A 160 -9.97 -10.30 0.50
N ALA A 161 -9.66 -11.26 1.37
CA ALA A 161 -10.53 -12.38 1.68
C ALA A 161 -10.21 -12.92 3.08
N GLY A 162 -11.22 -13.18 3.90
CA GLY A 162 -11.04 -13.72 5.25
C GLY A 162 -10.18 -12.81 6.13
N ASN A 163 -9.06 -13.35 6.60
CA ASN A 163 -8.10 -12.69 7.47
C ASN A 163 -6.88 -12.09 6.74
N ILE A 164 -6.88 -12.06 5.40
CA ILE A 164 -5.86 -11.40 4.58
C ILE A 164 -6.45 -10.22 3.80
N ARG A 165 -5.72 -9.10 3.77
CA ARG A 165 -6.02 -7.90 2.99
C ARG A 165 -4.81 -7.46 2.19
N SER A 166 -5.06 -6.80 1.07
CA SER A 166 -4.04 -6.04 0.38
C SER A 166 -4.16 -4.56 0.68
N TYR A 167 -3.03 -3.89 0.75
CA TYR A 167 -2.94 -2.44 0.88
C TYR A 167 -2.00 -1.87 -0.18
N GLY A 168 -2.22 -0.64 -0.56
CA GLY A 168 -1.40 0.03 -1.56
C GLY A 168 -1.70 1.51 -1.66
N VAL A 169 -0.86 2.22 -2.38
CA VAL A 169 -1.02 3.64 -2.67
C VAL A 169 -1.59 3.83 -4.07
N ARG A 170 -2.34 4.90 -4.28
CA ARG A 170 -2.88 5.28 -5.59
C ARG A 170 -1.81 5.99 -6.43
N ALA A 171 -0.64 5.35 -6.58
CA ALA A 171 0.51 5.93 -7.29
C ALA A 171 0.19 6.34 -8.72
N TYR A 172 -0.76 5.66 -9.38
CA TYR A 172 -1.21 5.96 -10.75
C TYR A 172 -1.71 7.41 -10.91
N GLU A 173 -2.21 8.06 -9.86
CA GLU A 173 -2.65 9.47 -9.93
C GLU A 173 -1.45 10.40 -10.14
N GLY A 174 -0.38 10.22 -9.37
CA GLY A 174 0.87 10.96 -9.57
C GLY A 174 1.56 10.61 -10.89
N VAL A 175 1.48 9.33 -11.29
CA VAL A 175 2.04 8.85 -12.57
C VAL A 175 1.29 9.46 -13.77
N TYR A 176 -0.03 9.65 -13.66
CA TYR A 176 -0.79 10.39 -14.67
C TYR A 176 -0.25 11.83 -14.85
N LEU A 177 0.00 12.54 -13.75
CA LEU A 177 0.55 13.89 -13.81
C LEU A 177 1.96 13.91 -14.41
N ALA A 178 2.78 12.92 -14.12
CA ALA A 178 4.08 12.74 -14.78
C ALA A 178 3.92 12.52 -16.28
N GLY A 179 2.91 11.76 -16.71
CA GLY A 179 2.52 11.58 -18.11
C GLY A 179 2.15 12.90 -18.77
N VAL A 180 1.33 13.74 -18.11
CA VAL A 180 0.97 15.09 -18.61
C VAL A 180 2.23 15.93 -18.84
N ALA A 181 3.16 15.93 -17.90
CA ALA A 181 4.42 16.65 -18.05
C ALA A 181 5.24 16.12 -19.25
N ALA A 182 5.39 14.79 -19.36
CA ALA A 182 6.11 14.14 -20.45
C ALA A 182 5.49 14.43 -21.82
N GLY A 183 4.15 14.37 -21.93
CA GLY A 183 3.43 14.69 -23.17
C GLY A 183 3.61 16.11 -23.63
N LYS A 184 3.69 17.08 -22.70
CA LYS A 184 4.00 18.49 -23.01
C LYS A 184 5.46 18.72 -23.41
N MET A 185 6.38 17.91 -22.86
CA MET A 185 7.83 18.13 -23.05
C MET A 185 8.43 17.38 -24.22
N THR A 186 7.79 16.27 -24.68
CA THR A 186 8.32 15.47 -25.78
C THR A 186 8.39 16.30 -27.07
N LYS A 187 9.51 16.13 -27.81
CA LYS A 187 9.72 16.73 -29.14
C LYS A 187 9.53 15.73 -30.29
N THR A 188 9.36 14.46 -29.95
CA THR A 188 9.28 13.34 -30.93
C THR A 188 7.98 12.58 -30.84
N ASP A 189 7.04 13.01 -30.01
CA ASP A 189 5.81 12.31 -29.68
C ASP A 189 6.03 10.89 -29.13
N THR A 190 7.27 10.61 -28.69
CA THR A 190 7.63 9.32 -28.08
C THR A 190 8.24 9.57 -26.70
N VAL A 191 7.72 8.87 -25.70
CA VAL A 191 8.21 8.89 -24.33
C VAL A 191 8.46 7.47 -23.85
N GLY A 192 9.49 7.28 -22.99
CA GLY A 192 9.82 5.98 -22.42
C GLY A 192 9.24 5.83 -21.01
N PHE A 193 8.84 4.60 -20.65
CA PHE A 193 8.48 4.22 -19.28
C PHE A 193 9.28 2.98 -18.89
N VAL A 194 10.11 3.08 -17.85
CA VAL A 194 10.85 1.93 -17.33
C VAL A 194 10.03 1.25 -16.26
N ALA A 195 9.64 0.01 -16.51
CA ALA A 195 8.80 -0.80 -15.61
C ALA A 195 9.58 -2.01 -15.06
N PRO A 196 9.40 -2.38 -13.79
CA PRO A 196 10.15 -3.49 -13.19
C PRO A 196 9.62 -4.87 -13.61
N VAL A 197 8.29 -5.08 -13.52
CA VAL A 197 7.62 -6.36 -13.78
C VAL A 197 6.16 -6.12 -14.22
N PRO A 198 5.56 -7.01 -15.03
CA PRO A 198 4.20 -6.81 -15.57
C PRO A 198 3.09 -7.26 -14.59
N ILE A 199 3.11 -6.75 -13.36
CA ILE A 199 2.00 -6.97 -12.40
C ILE A 199 0.89 -5.91 -12.61
N PRO A 200 -0.36 -6.19 -12.19
CA PRO A 200 -1.51 -5.30 -12.45
C PRO A 200 -1.31 -3.85 -12.00
N GLU A 201 -0.63 -3.62 -10.89
CA GLU A 201 -0.32 -2.28 -10.39
C GLU A 201 0.63 -1.53 -11.35
N VAL A 202 1.66 -2.20 -11.85
CA VAL A 202 2.64 -1.61 -12.79
C VAL A 202 1.98 -1.32 -14.13
N VAL A 203 1.14 -2.24 -14.65
CA VAL A 203 0.37 -2.02 -15.88
C VAL A 203 -0.55 -0.81 -15.73
N ARG A 204 -1.26 -0.68 -14.61
CA ARG A 204 -2.09 0.50 -14.31
C ARG A 204 -1.29 1.81 -14.31
N ASN A 205 -0.08 1.79 -13.77
CA ASN A 205 0.80 2.96 -13.79
C ASN A 205 1.24 3.32 -15.21
N ILE A 206 1.56 2.33 -16.05
CA ILE A 206 1.89 2.55 -17.46
C ILE A 206 0.70 3.17 -18.20
N ASP A 207 -0.50 2.62 -18.01
CA ASP A 207 -1.73 3.13 -18.63
C ASP A 207 -2.04 4.56 -18.15
N ALA A 208 -1.90 4.85 -16.87
CA ALA A 208 -2.09 6.19 -16.32
C ALA A 208 -1.10 7.19 -16.92
N PHE A 209 0.17 6.81 -17.06
CA PHE A 209 1.18 7.64 -17.71
C PHE A 209 0.83 7.92 -19.18
N ALA A 210 0.42 6.89 -19.92
CA ALA A 210 0.04 7.03 -21.31
C ALA A 210 -1.17 7.95 -21.47
N LEU A 211 -2.22 7.75 -20.66
CA LEU A 211 -3.41 8.61 -20.65
C LEU A 211 -3.06 10.05 -20.30
N GLY A 212 -2.18 10.26 -19.32
CA GLY A 212 -1.67 11.59 -18.96
C GLY A 212 -0.95 12.27 -20.13
N ALA A 213 -0.05 11.57 -20.82
CA ALA A 213 0.68 12.09 -21.97
C ALA A 213 -0.28 12.43 -23.13
N GLN A 214 -1.21 11.54 -23.44
CA GLN A 214 -2.18 11.70 -24.51
C GLN A 214 -3.23 12.79 -24.24
N SER A 215 -3.51 13.10 -22.97
CA SER A 215 -4.45 14.19 -22.61
C SER A 215 -4.00 15.57 -23.07
N VAL A 216 -2.69 15.76 -23.28
CA VAL A 216 -2.09 17.04 -23.72
C VAL A 216 -1.36 16.93 -25.05
N ASN A 217 -1.06 15.73 -25.50
CA ASN A 217 -0.49 15.41 -26.80
C ASN A 217 -1.11 14.12 -27.33
N PRO A 218 -2.20 14.18 -28.10
CA PRO A 218 -2.93 13.01 -28.58
C PRO A 218 -2.11 12.05 -29.44
N THR A 219 -0.98 12.53 -30.02
CA THR A 219 -0.06 11.71 -30.84
C THR A 219 1.02 11.01 -30.01
N ALA A 220 1.10 11.32 -28.70
CA ALA A 220 2.11 10.74 -27.80
C ALA A 220 2.01 9.21 -27.73
N ARG A 221 3.18 8.57 -27.89
CA ARG A 221 3.35 7.10 -27.79
C ARG A 221 4.25 6.78 -26.62
N VAL A 222 3.81 5.87 -25.77
CA VAL A 222 4.62 5.35 -24.66
C VAL A 222 5.26 4.03 -25.09
N LYS A 223 6.59 3.95 -24.90
CA LYS A 223 7.37 2.70 -25.01
C LYS A 223 7.77 2.24 -23.62
N VAL A 224 7.55 0.96 -23.34
CA VAL A 224 7.90 0.31 -22.06
C VAL A 224 9.10 -0.57 -22.27
#